data_ec0a1c50176644141a957382ea5aa04e
#
_entry.id   ec0a1c50176644141a957382ea5aa04e
#
_cell.length_a   1.000
_cell.length_b   1.000
_cell.length_c   1.000
_cell.angle_alpha   90.00
_cell.angle_beta   90.00
_cell.angle_gamma   90.00
#
_symmetry.space_group_name_H-M   'P 1'
#
loop_
_entity.id
_entity.type
_entity.pdbx_description
1 polymer ?
#
loop_
_entity_poly.entity_id
_entity_poly.type
_entity_poly.pdbx_seq_one_letter_code
_entity_poly.pdbx_strand_id
1 'polypeptide(L)'
;MFLTATALAVGALAGGAWTGSAEASDGAPAEDQGFSFEALVRKMKDKASGAYDPHTPELPQKFLDLDYDQHRAIRFQPERAVWKDSGSNYRLQAFHPGWLYKESVELFEIVEGKARPIHFTGADFAYRKPLNPEEFEGIDLPGIAGFRLHHPLNTPDYFDELIAFVGASYFRALGKGDVYGLSARGLCIDTAIAGPEEFPRFTRFYLERPEKGAAELRLYAELESERVAGAYRFTVKPGLNTIVEVDAHIFLRGDVERLGIAPLTSMFLYGENDRLGFDDYRPEVHDNDGLLILRRNGQRLWRPLRNPDKLALSFFGERSPAGFGLLQRDREFDHFQDTEAQYQRRPSLWIEPVKGWGRGHVMLAEIPADKEIYDNIAAFWVPEGDAKAGSEHRFSYRMIWGREPEPGTELAQVISTSTGHGGTAASDADPNLRKFVVEFQGKALSELGADAPLKPRLTIQNGALKHKQLQRLEGGSWRVVLDVARENASQPVEFILALQLEDADITETWMYQWSGNT
;
A
#
# COMPACT_ATOMS: atom_id res chain seq x y z
N MET A 1 -8.32 5.46 18.64
CA MET A 1 -7.08 6.16 18.35
C MET A 1 -6.57 5.61 17.03
N PHE A 2 -6.57 6.19 16.02
CA PHE A 2 -6.61 7.29 15.16
C PHE A 2 -6.39 6.95 13.70
N LEU A 3 -7.37 7.25 12.91
CA LEU A 3 -7.24 7.37 11.47
C LEU A 3 -6.56 8.71 11.17
N THR A 4 -5.29 8.67 10.82
CA THR A 4 -4.69 9.65 9.93
C THR A 4 -4.37 8.94 8.62
N ALA A 5 -5.40 8.74 7.82
CA ALA A 5 -5.25 8.38 6.43
C ALA A 5 -5.65 9.60 5.64
N THR A 6 -4.71 10.33 5.16
CA THR A 6 -4.98 11.46 4.28
C THR A 6 -4.38 11.16 2.92
N ALA A 7 -5.22 10.66 2.04
CA ALA A 7 -4.94 10.78 0.62
C ALA A 7 -5.39 12.20 0.23
N LEU A 8 -4.48 13.11 0.04
CA LEU A 8 -4.75 14.41 -0.55
C LEU A 8 -4.48 14.34 -2.06
N ALA A 9 -5.54 14.10 -2.82
CA ALA A 9 -5.55 14.44 -4.23
C ALA A 9 -6.05 15.88 -4.37
N VAL A 10 -5.18 16.83 -4.68
CA VAL A 10 -5.58 18.18 -5.09
C VAL A 10 -5.84 18.15 -6.59
N GLY A 11 -7.10 17.98 -6.97
CA GLY A 11 -7.57 18.19 -8.34
C GLY A 11 -8.25 19.54 -8.45
N ALA A 12 -7.73 20.43 -9.28
CA ALA A 12 -8.37 21.69 -9.61
C ALA A 12 -9.57 21.48 -10.51
N LEU A 13 -10.75 21.96 -10.08
CA LEU A 13 -12.00 21.94 -10.81
C LEU A 13 -12.07 23.11 -11.80
N ALA A 14 -12.28 22.81 -13.07
CA ALA A 14 -12.83 23.76 -14.04
C ALA A 14 -14.31 23.42 -14.26
N GLY A 15 -15.18 24.34 -13.89
CA GLY A 15 -16.63 24.17 -14.00
C GLY A 15 -17.14 24.38 -15.43
N GLY A 16 -18.10 23.54 -15.82
CA GLY A 16 -18.94 23.73 -16.98
C GLY A 16 -20.35 23.27 -16.63
N ALA A 17 -21.28 24.24 -16.55
CA ALA A 17 -22.69 23.97 -16.31
C ALA A 17 -23.36 23.44 -17.58
N TRP A 18 -24.00 22.31 -17.49
CA TRP A 18 -24.98 21.84 -18.49
C TRP A 18 -26.29 21.48 -17.78
N THR A 19 -27.33 22.21 -18.16
CA THR A 19 -28.72 21.93 -17.79
C THR A 19 -29.30 20.94 -18.79
N GLY A 20 -29.64 19.76 -18.36
CA GLY A 20 -30.39 18.78 -19.13
C GLY A 20 -31.24 17.94 -18.16
N SER A 21 -32.55 18.14 -18.22
CA SER A 21 -33.53 17.32 -17.51
C SER A 21 -33.57 15.93 -18.10
N ALA A 22 -33.22 14.92 -17.31
CA ALA A 22 -33.42 13.51 -17.66
C ALA A 22 -34.51 12.92 -16.75
N GLU A 23 -35.49 12.35 -17.37
CA GLU A 23 -36.56 11.57 -16.71
C GLU A 23 -35.97 10.35 -16.03
N ALA A 24 -36.34 10.13 -14.79
CA ALA A 24 -35.99 8.96 -14.00
C ALA A 24 -36.66 7.72 -14.62
N SER A 25 -35.82 6.81 -15.15
CA SER A 25 -36.29 5.45 -15.42
C SER A 25 -36.06 4.60 -14.17
N ASP A 26 -37.14 4.30 -13.49
CA ASP A 26 -37.20 3.27 -12.44
C ASP A 26 -36.81 1.89 -13.05
N GLY A 27 -35.56 1.55 -12.99
CA GLY A 27 -35.05 0.20 -13.24
C GLY A 27 -34.91 -0.52 -11.91
N ALA A 28 -35.96 -1.14 -11.40
CA ALA A 28 -35.87 -2.09 -10.31
C ALA A 28 -34.87 -3.19 -10.65
N PRO A 29 -33.95 -3.58 -9.73
CA PRO A 29 -33.01 -4.65 -10.02
C PRO A 29 -33.79 -5.96 -10.19
N ALA A 30 -33.42 -6.74 -11.21
CA ALA A 30 -33.94 -8.07 -11.46
C ALA A 30 -33.72 -8.98 -10.24
N GLU A 31 -34.76 -9.20 -9.46
CA GLU A 31 -34.77 -9.76 -8.10
C GLU A 31 -34.65 -11.29 -8.01
N ASP A 32 -34.16 -12.02 -8.99
CA ASP A 32 -34.11 -13.50 -8.83
C ASP A 32 -32.91 -14.23 -9.45
N GLN A 33 -31.85 -13.53 -9.78
CA GLN A 33 -30.60 -14.21 -10.13
C GLN A 33 -29.67 -14.26 -8.91
N GLY A 34 -29.33 -15.50 -8.48
CA GLY A 34 -28.37 -15.71 -7.39
C GLY A 34 -27.05 -14.97 -7.63
N PHE A 35 -26.41 -14.43 -6.58
CA PHE A 35 -25.11 -13.78 -6.67
C PHE A 35 -24.02 -14.83 -6.96
N SER A 36 -23.15 -14.54 -7.93
CA SER A 36 -21.90 -15.27 -8.14
C SER A 36 -20.80 -14.33 -8.62
N PHE A 37 -19.55 -14.69 -8.40
CA PHE A 37 -18.42 -13.90 -8.89
C PHE A 37 -18.40 -13.81 -10.42
N GLU A 38 -18.76 -14.89 -11.10
CA GLU A 38 -18.86 -14.93 -12.56
C GLU A 38 -19.95 -13.99 -13.08
N ALA A 39 -21.08 -13.86 -12.35
CA ALA A 39 -22.12 -12.89 -12.69
C ALA A 39 -21.62 -11.45 -12.50
N LEU A 40 -20.88 -11.19 -11.42
CA LEU A 40 -20.25 -9.89 -11.18
C LEU A 40 -19.23 -9.55 -12.27
N VAL A 41 -18.38 -10.51 -12.66
CA VAL A 41 -17.41 -10.35 -13.76
C VAL A 41 -18.12 -9.97 -15.07
N ARG A 42 -19.22 -10.66 -15.43
CA ARG A 42 -20.00 -10.31 -16.62
C ARG A 42 -20.59 -8.91 -16.53
N LYS A 43 -21.19 -8.56 -15.40
CA LYS A 43 -21.73 -7.21 -15.13
C LYS A 43 -20.68 -6.14 -15.36
N MET A 44 -19.45 -6.33 -14.81
CA MET A 44 -18.40 -5.33 -14.95
C MET A 44 -17.83 -5.25 -16.38
N LYS A 45 -17.81 -6.38 -17.09
CA LYS A 45 -17.47 -6.40 -18.51
C LYS A 45 -18.49 -5.62 -19.36
N ASP A 46 -19.77 -5.81 -19.08
CA ASP A 46 -20.85 -5.10 -19.77
C ASP A 46 -20.78 -3.60 -19.47
N LYS A 47 -20.56 -3.22 -18.22
CA LYS A 47 -20.34 -1.81 -17.82
C LYS A 47 -19.14 -1.19 -18.55
N ALA A 48 -18.04 -1.94 -18.74
CA ALA A 48 -16.86 -1.45 -19.46
C ALA A 48 -17.11 -1.20 -20.94
N SER A 49 -18.13 -1.81 -21.54
CA SER A 49 -18.51 -1.58 -22.94
C SER A 49 -19.29 -0.29 -23.16
N GLY A 50 -19.82 0.31 -22.09
CA GLY A 50 -20.56 1.58 -22.09
C GLY A 50 -19.73 2.76 -21.61
N ALA A 51 -20.31 3.96 -21.70
CA ALA A 51 -19.74 5.15 -21.08
C ALA A 51 -19.68 5.01 -19.54
N TYR A 52 -18.70 5.67 -18.93
CA TYR A 52 -18.65 5.75 -17.47
C TYR A 52 -19.83 6.54 -16.93
N ASP A 53 -20.55 5.94 -16.01
CA ASP A 53 -21.60 6.58 -15.24
C ASP A 53 -21.14 6.64 -13.77
N PRO A 54 -20.77 7.81 -13.27
CA PRO A 54 -20.30 7.98 -11.90
C PRO A 54 -21.43 7.90 -10.86
N HIS A 55 -22.52 7.18 -11.16
CA HIS A 55 -23.69 7.10 -10.27
C HIS A 55 -23.24 6.86 -8.81
N THR A 56 -23.30 7.92 -8.05
CA THR A 56 -23.03 7.92 -6.61
C THR A 56 -24.29 8.45 -5.93
N PRO A 57 -24.85 7.73 -4.95
CA PRO A 57 -25.98 8.24 -4.20
C PRO A 57 -25.68 9.63 -3.65
N GLU A 58 -26.60 10.57 -3.85
CA GLU A 58 -26.44 11.94 -3.36
C GLU A 58 -26.48 11.96 -1.83
N LEU A 59 -25.43 12.52 -1.26
CA LEU A 59 -25.35 12.72 0.19
C LEU A 59 -26.17 13.94 0.61
N PRO A 60 -26.87 13.89 1.76
CA PRO A 60 -27.49 15.06 2.35
C PRO A 60 -26.48 16.21 2.49
N GLN A 61 -26.89 17.44 2.16
CA GLN A 61 -26.03 18.64 2.21
C GLN A 61 -25.33 18.79 3.56
N LYS A 62 -26.01 18.49 4.64
CA LYS A 62 -25.49 18.47 6.01
C LYS A 62 -24.24 17.60 6.19
N PHE A 63 -24.08 16.49 5.44
CA PHE A 63 -22.88 15.65 5.47
C PHE A 63 -21.75 16.26 4.63
N LEU A 64 -22.12 16.90 3.50
CA LEU A 64 -21.16 17.57 2.63
C LEU A 64 -20.51 18.78 3.29
N ASP A 65 -21.22 19.42 4.23
CA ASP A 65 -20.78 20.62 4.95
C ASP A 65 -19.92 20.31 6.18
N LEU A 66 -19.75 19.03 6.55
CA LEU A 66 -18.89 18.65 7.68
C LEU A 66 -17.43 19.04 7.43
N ASP A 67 -16.84 19.73 8.41
CA ASP A 67 -15.39 19.96 8.46
C ASP A 67 -14.65 18.79 9.10
N TYR A 68 -13.33 18.90 9.18
CA TYR A 68 -12.46 17.86 9.75
C TYR A 68 -12.80 17.52 11.21
N ASP A 69 -12.94 18.53 12.07
CA ASP A 69 -13.19 18.33 13.50
C ASP A 69 -14.58 17.75 13.77
N GLN A 70 -15.56 18.18 13.00
CA GLN A 70 -16.91 17.64 13.01
C GLN A 70 -16.94 16.18 12.56
N HIS A 71 -16.35 15.87 11.41
CA HIS A 71 -16.32 14.50 10.90
C HIS A 71 -15.55 13.57 11.85
N ARG A 72 -14.45 14.01 12.41
CA ARG A 72 -13.67 13.30 13.40
C ARG A 72 -14.42 13.05 14.72
N ALA A 73 -15.42 13.85 15.03
CA ALA A 73 -16.27 13.66 16.22
C ALA A 73 -17.36 12.59 16.05
N ILE A 74 -17.55 12.06 14.83
CA ILE A 74 -18.49 10.98 14.52
C ILE A 74 -17.80 9.63 14.75
N ARG A 75 -18.49 8.70 15.41
CA ARG A 75 -18.01 7.34 15.67
C ARG A 75 -19.13 6.33 15.45
N PHE A 76 -18.82 5.24 14.76
CA PHE A 76 -19.74 4.11 14.68
C PHE A 76 -19.96 3.52 16.09
N GLN A 77 -21.21 3.15 16.40
CA GLN A 77 -21.56 2.52 17.68
C GLN A 77 -21.26 1.01 17.63
N PRO A 78 -20.29 0.48 18.40
CA PRO A 78 -19.91 -0.95 18.33
C PRO A 78 -21.07 -1.90 18.63
N GLU A 79 -22.06 -1.44 19.39
CA GLU A 79 -23.29 -2.17 19.74
C GLU A 79 -24.18 -2.43 18.52
N ARG A 80 -24.02 -1.63 17.48
CA ARG A 80 -24.75 -1.69 16.22
C ARG A 80 -23.99 -2.42 15.12
N ALA A 81 -22.81 -2.99 15.42
CA ALA A 81 -22.00 -3.68 14.42
C ALA A 81 -22.79 -4.82 13.77
N VAL A 82 -22.73 -4.89 12.44
CA VAL A 82 -23.35 -5.99 11.67
C VAL A 82 -22.70 -7.31 12.11
N TRP A 83 -23.48 -8.38 12.22
CA TRP A 83 -23.14 -9.71 12.70
C TRP A 83 -22.80 -9.83 14.19
N LYS A 84 -23.02 -8.78 15.00
CA LYS A 84 -22.71 -8.82 16.44
C LYS A 84 -23.42 -9.99 17.15
N ASP A 85 -24.69 -10.20 16.83
CA ASP A 85 -25.53 -11.21 17.48
C ASP A 85 -25.61 -12.54 16.71
N SER A 86 -24.82 -12.70 15.64
CA SER A 86 -24.82 -13.91 14.80
C SER A 86 -23.98 -15.05 15.36
N GLY A 87 -23.17 -14.79 16.40
CA GLY A 87 -22.16 -15.73 16.89
C GLY A 87 -20.91 -15.86 16.01
N SER A 88 -20.79 -15.01 15.00
CA SER A 88 -19.62 -14.93 14.13
C SER A 88 -18.41 -14.31 14.85
N ASN A 89 -17.21 -14.69 14.42
CA ASN A 89 -15.95 -14.04 14.82
C ASN A 89 -15.70 -12.70 14.11
N TYR A 90 -16.61 -12.26 13.23
CA TYR A 90 -16.48 -11.01 12.50
C TYR A 90 -17.53 -10.00 12.93
N ARG A 91 -17.16 -8.73 12.90
CA ARG A 91 -18.03 -7.57 13.09
C ARG A 91 -17.75 -6.58 11.98
N LEU A 92 -18.81 -6.01 11.37
CA LEU A 92 -18.66 -4.96 10.39
C LEU A 92 -19.15 -3.63 10.99
N GLN A 93 -18.35 -2.59 10.81
CA GLN A 93 -18.66 -1.22 11.18
C GLN A 93 -18.44 -0.31 9.98
N ALA A 94 -19.34 0.65 9.77
CA ALA A 94 -19.27 1.62 8.69
C ALA A 94 -18.46 2.87 9.08
N PHE A 95 -17.86 3.51 8.08
CA PHE A 95 -17.36 4.89 8.18
C PHE A 95 -18.41 5.87 7.67
N HIS A 96 -18.64 6.94 8.44
CA HIS A 96 -19.61 7.97 8.09
C HIS A 96 -19.15 8.76 6.86
N PRO A 97 -20.04 8.98 5.86
CA PRO A 97 -19.73 9.85 4.74
C PRO A 97 -19.67 11.32 5.15
N GLY A 98 -18.97 12.14 4.38
CA GLY A 98 -18.82 13.58 4.61
C GLY A 98 -17.37 14.03 4.63
N TRP A 99 -17.11 15.32 4.79
CA TRP A 99 -15.81 15.95 4.72
C TRP A 99 -15.09 15.64 3.40
N LEU A 100 -14.04 14.82 3.39
CA LEU A 100 -13.35 14.35 2.18
C LEU A 100 -14.04 13.14 1.53
N TYR A 101 -14.87 12.40 2.28
CA TYR A 101 -15.53 11.19 1.81
C TYR A 101 -16.92 11.51 1.28
N LYS A 102 -16.95 12.25 0.16
CA LYS A 102 -18.20 12.72 -0.49
C LYS A 102 -18.82 11.69 -1.42
N GLU A 103 -18.04 10.72 -1.86
CA GLU A 103 -18.52 9.62 -2.70
C GLU A 103 -18.77 8.39 -1.84
N SER A 104 -20.02 7.98 -1.77
CA SER A 104 -20.43 6.85 -0.94
C SER A 104 -20.27 5.51 -1.65
N VAL A 105 -20.17 4.44 -0.87
CA VAL A 105 -20.19 3.04 -1.32
C VAL A 105 -21.42 2.35 -0.76
N GLU A 106 -21.95 1.37 -1.52
CA GLU A 106 -23.08 0.55 -1.11
C GLU A 106 -22.59 -0.82 -0.62
N LEU A 107 -23.16 -1.32 0.46
CA LEU A 107 -22.86 -2.66 0.99
C LEU A 107 -24.04 -3.61 0.84
N PHE A 108 -23.70 -4.85 0.50
CA PHE A 108 -24.63 -5.96 0.40
C PHE A 108 -24.13 -7.16 1.20
N GLU A 109 -25.04 -7.85 1.85
CA GLU A 109 -24.77 -9.13 2.48
C GLU A 109 -25.26 -10.26 1.57
N ILE A 110 -24.43 -11.28 1.38
CA ILE A 110 -24.84 -12.49 0.64
C ILE A 110 -25.34 -13.53 1.63
N VAL A 111 -26.60 -13.88 1.50
CA VAL A 111 -27.28 -14.92 2.30
C VAL A 111 -27.96 -15.90 1.36
N GLU A 112 -27.64 -17.18 1.46
CA GLU A 112 -28.19 -18.23 0.60
C GLU A 112 -28.05 -17.93 -0.91
N GLY A 113 -26.90 -17.34 -1.28
CA GLY A 113 -26.61 -16.97 -2.66
C GLY A 113 -27.33 -15.72 -3.17
N LYS A 114 -28.05 -14.99 -2.32
CA LYS A 114 -28.74 -13.74 -2.69
C LYS A 114 -28.10 -12.53 -2.02
N ALA A 115 -27.83 -11.48 -2.78
CA ALA A 115 -27.34 -10.22 -2.27
C ALA A 115 -28.50 -9.39 -1.70
N ARG A 116 -28.38 -8.96 -0.44
CA ARG A 116 -29.33 -8.11 0.26
C ARG A 116 -28.63 -6.83 0.70
N PRO A 117 -29.20 -5.63 0.47
CA PRO A 117 -28.56 -4.40 0.89
C PRO A 117 -28.43 -4.34 2.43
N ILE A 118 -27.31 -3.79 2.89
CA ILE A 118 -27.08 -3.42 4.29
C ILE A 118 -27.32 -1.92 4.40
N HIS A 119 -28.35 -1.52 5.11
CA HIS A 119 -28.70 -0.13 5.31
C HIS A 119 -28.13 0.39 6.62
N PHE A 120 -27.65 1.62 6.58
CA PHE A 120 -27.19 2.36 7.76
C PHE A 120 -27.98 3.66 7.90
N THR A 121 -28.11 4.09 9.13
CA THR A 121 -28.80 5.34 9.50
C THR A 121 -27.90 6.17 10.39
N GLY A 122 -28.24 7.42 10.61
CA GLY A 122 -27.55 8.25 11.58
C GLY A 122 -27.54 7.65 13.00
N ALA A 123 -28.57 6.85 13.35
CA ALA A 123 -28.63 6.17 14.64
C ALA A 123 -27.54 5.08 14.83
N ASP A 124 -26.84 4.66 13.79
CA ASP A 124 -25.72 3.72 13.91
C ASP A 124 -24.43 4.39 14.36
N PHE A 125 -24.44 5.73 14.45
CA PHE A 125 -23.29 6.55 14.81
C PHE A 125 -23.54 7.36 16.07
N ALA A 126 -22.50 7.60 16.84
CA ALA A 126 -22.45 8.53 17.94
C ALA A 126 -21.85 9.85 17.46
N TYR A 127 -22.63 10.93 17.57
CA TYR A 127 -22.22 12.30 17.24
C TYR A 127 -21.81 13.03 18.52
N ARG A 128 -20.53 13.41 18.59
CA ARG A 128 -19.97 14.11 19.76
C ARG A 128 -19.83 15.60 19.45
N LYS A 129 -19.69 16.43 20.51
CA LYS A 129 -19.42 17.87 20.32
C LYS A 129 -18.25 18.08 19.34
N PRO A 130 -18.36 19.04 18.40
CA PRO A 130 -19.34 20.13 18.37
C PRO A 130 -20.70 19.80 17.71
N LEU A 131 -20.95 18.56 17.27
CA LEU A 131 -22.19 18.14 16.61
C LEU A 131 -23.35 17.98 17.61
N ASN A 132 -24.59 18.25 17.14
CA ASN A 132 -25.80 17.93 17.86
C ASN A 132 -26.39 16.60 17.33
N PRO A 133 -26.44 15.51 18.14
CA PRO A 133 -26.94 14.21 17.70
C PRO A 133 -28.36 14.24 17.10
N GLU A 134 -29.26 15.02 17.67
CA GLU A 134 -30.67 15.12 17.22
C GLU A 134 -30.80 15.51 15.74
N GLU A 135 -29.78 16.15 15.20
CA GLU A 135 -29.78 16.61 13.82
C GLU A 135 -29.42 15.50 12.81
N PHE A 136 -28.85 14.39 13.27
CA PHE A 136 -28.29 13.35 12.42
C PHE A 136 -28.96 11.99 12.60
N GLU A 137 -29.39 11.63 13.81
CA GLU A 137 -29.87 10.29 14.17
C GLU A 137 -31.01 9.75 13.30
N GLY A 138 -31.91 10.64 12.82
CA GLY A 138 -33.07 10.28 11.99
C GLY A 138 -32.78 10.21 10.48
N ILE A 139 -31.51 10.38 10.05
CA ILE A 139 -31.20 10.45 8.62
C ILE A 139 -30.83 9.06 8.12
N ASP A 140 -31.48 8.59 7.07
CA ASP A 140 -31.06 7.41 6.32
C ASP A 140 -29.80 7.75 5.50
N LEU A 141 -28.78 6.88 5.57
CA LEU A 141 -27.56 7.04 4.78
C LEU A 141 -27.75 6.37 3.41
N PRO A 142 -27.65 7.11 2.30
CA PRO A 142 -27.77 6.53 0.96
C PRO A 142 -26.59 5.61 0.61
N GLY A 143 -25.53 5.67 1.39
CA GLY A 143 -24.32 4.88 1.35
C GLY A 143 -23.36 5.33 2.44
N ILE A 144 -22.21 4.72 2.53
CA ILE A 144 -21.19 4.94 3.56
C ILE A 144 -19.84 5.35 2.94
N ALA A 145 -18.94 5.97 3.69
CA ALA A 145 -17.61 6.30 3.19
C ALA A 145 -16.73 5.08 2.93
N GLY A 146 -17.05 3.99 3.58
CA GLY A 146 -16.32 2.74 3.59
C GLY A 146 -16.64 1.94 4.86
N PHE A 147 -15.95 0.85 5.08
CA PHE A 147 -16.20 -0.01 6.22
C PHE A 147 -14.92 -0.64 6.75
N ARG A 148 -15.03 -1.18 7.95
CA ARG A 148 -13.99 -1.99 8.57
C ARG A 148 -14.55 -3.28 9.13
N LEU A 149 -13.74 -4.31 9.06
CA LEU A 149 -14.01 -5.60 9.67
C LEU A 149 -13.18 -5.75 10.93
N HIS A 150 -13.82 -6.22 11.97
CA HIS A 150 -13.19 -6.53 13.25
C HIS A 150 -13.16 -8.04 13.46
N HIS A 151 -12.12 -8.53 14.13
CA HIS A 151 -11.90 -9.93 14.46
C HIS A 151 -11.15 -10.04 15.79
N PRO A 152 -11.32 -11.07 16.62
CA PRO A 152 -10.49 -11.29 17.81
C PRO A 152 -9.08 -11.73 17.40
N LEU A 153 -8.27 -10.75 16.95
CA LEU A 153 -6.94 -10.97 16.38
C LEU A 153 -5.87 -11.11 17.47
N ASN A 154 -5.86 -10.19 18.44
CA ASN A 154 -4.86 -10.16 19.49
C ASN A 154 -5.26 -11.00 20.70
N THR A 155 -6.51 -10.88 21.13
CA THR A 155 -7.08 -11.62 22.27
C THR A 155 -8.47 -12.16 21.93
N PRO A 156 -8.91 -13.27 22.53
CA PRO A 156 -10.20 -13.87 22.21
C PRO A 156 -11.42 -13.00 22.56
N ASP A 157 -11.27 -12.12 23.53
CA ASP A 157 -12.39 -11.36 24.10
C ASP A 157 -12.54 -9.95 23.51
N TYR A 158 -11.60 -9.53 22.66
CA TYR A 158 -11.61 -8.20 22.04
C TYR A 158 -11.57 -8.30 20.51
N PHE A 159 -12.49 -7.56 19.87
CA PHE A 159 -12.58 -7.49 18.43
C PHE A 159 -11.70 -6.35 17.91
N ASP A 160 -10.46 -6.69 17.57
CA ASP A 160 -9.50 -5.76 16.95
C ASP A 160 -9.97 -5.40 15.53
N GLU A 161 -9.61 -4.22 15.07
CA GLU A 161 -9.74 -3.88 13.66
C GLU A 161 -8.80 -4.76 12.83
N LEU A 162 -9.33 -5.45 11.82
CA LEU A 162 -8.60 -6.42 11.00
C LEU A 162 -8.23 -5.86 9.63
N ILE A 163 -9.23 -5.29 8.95
CA ILE A 163 -9.08 -4.70 7.61
C ILE A 163 -10.10 -3.58 7.44
N ALA A 164 -9.69 -2.51 6.78
CA ALA A 164 -10.54 -1.36 6.48
C ALA A 164 -10.44 -1.00 4.99
N PHE A 165 -11.59 -0.69 4.39
CA PHE A 165 -11.74 -0.17 3.03
C PHE A 165 -12.34 1.23 3.12
N VAL A 166 -11.61 2.25 2.71
CA VAL A 166 -12.09 3.64 2.75
C VAL A 166 -11.29 4.52 1.79
N GLY A 167 -11.99 5.36 1.03
CA GLY A 167 -11.41 6.28 0.06
C GLY A 167 -10.95 5.60 -1.23
N ALA A 168 -11.51 6.01 -2.37
CA ALA A 168 -11.25 5.43 -3.69
C ALA A 168 -11.19 3.87 -3.63
N SER A 169 -10.04 3.26 -3.92
CA SER A 169 -9.86 1.82 -3.80
C SER A 169 -8.81 1.42 -2.74
N TYR A 170 -8.57 2.27 -1.77
CA TYR A 170 -7.61 1.99 -0.68
C TYR A 170 -8.15 1.00 0.34
N PHE A 171 -7.25 0.18 0.84
CA PHE A 171 -7.52 -0.69 1.99
C PHE A 171 -6.25 -1.00 2.77
N ARG A 172 -6.41 -1.34 4.05
CA ARG A 172 -5.33 -1.67 4.98
C ARG A 172 -5.73 -2.87 5.81
N ALA A 173 -4.78 -3.76 6.11
CA ALA A 173 -5.00 -4.87 7.02
C ALA A 173 -3.91 -4.92 8.10
N LEU A 174 -4.17 -5.69 9.15
CA LEU A 174 -3.28 -5.88 10.29
C LEU A 174 -3.03 -7.36 10.52
N GLY A 175 -1.78 -7.71 10.77
CA GLY A 175 -1.41 -8.95 11.45
C GLY A 175 -1.54 -8.82 12.96
N LYS A 176 -1.36 -9.91 13.69
CA LYS A 176 -1.41 -9.93 15.15
C LYS A 176 -0.31 -9.05 15.74
N GLY A 177 -0.69 -8.10 16.59
CA GLY A 177 0.22 -7.18 17.29
C GLY A 177 0.65 -5.95 16.49
N ASP A 178 0.17 -5.80 15.25
CA ASP A 178 0.47 -4.64 14.41
C ASP A 178 -0.41 -3.43 14.73
N VAL A 179 0.03 -2.27 14.26
CA VAL A 179 -0.75 -1.03 14.17
C VAL A 179 -0.80 -0.60 12.70
N TYR A 180 -1.76 0.24 12.31
CA TYR A 180 -1.86 0.66 10.91
C TYR A 180 -0.63 1.41 10.42
N GLY A 181 -0.17 1.03 9.23
CA GLY A 181 0.89 1.64 8.44
C GLY A 181 0.47 1.78 6.99
N LEU A 182 1.24 1.19 6.08
CA LEU A 182 1.04 1.25 4.64
C LEU A 182 -0.36 0.78 4.20
N SER A 183 -0.74 1.22 3.00
CA SER A 183 -1.99 0.86 2.33
C SER A 183 -1.75 0.02 1.09
N ALA A 184 -2.80 -0.64 0.63
CA ALA A 184 -2.92 -1.15 -0.72
C ALA A 184 -4.03 -0.41 -1.46
N ARG A 185 -4.02 -0.48 -2.79
CA ARG A 185 -5.10 -0.02 -3.66
C ARG A 185 -5.63 -1.17 -4.51
N GLY A 186 -6.86 -1.07 -4.97
CA GLY A 186 -7.39 -2.01 -5.96
C GLY A 186 -6.59 -1.95 -7.26
N LEU A 187 -6.34 -0.75 -7.78
CA LEU A 187 -5.66 -0.52 -9.05
C LEU A 187 -5.01 0.87 -9.08
N CYS A 188 -3.90 1.00 -9.80
CA CYS A 188 -3.32 2.28 -10.20
C CYS A 188 -3.47 2.49 -11.71
N ILE A 189 -3.89 3.70 -12.10
CA ILE A 189 -4.02 4.13 -13.49
C ILE A 189 -3.20 5.40 -13.68
N ASP A 190 -2.18 5.31 -14.53
CA ASP A 190 -1.32 6.44 -14.89
C ASP A 190 -0.65 7.13 -13.69
N THR A 191 -0.34 6.34 -12.65
CA THR A 191 0.38 6.82 -11.46
C THR A 191 1.81 7.22 -11.84
N ALA A 192 2.23 8.41 -11.39
CA ALA A 192 3.57 8.96 -11.58
C ALA A 192 4.00 9.07 -13.07
N ILE A 193 3.08 9.46 -13.95
CA ILE A 193 3.36 9.93 -15.32
C ILE A 193 3.14 11.45 -15.42
N ALA A 194 3.45 12.03 -16.57
CA ALA A 194 3.10 13.42 -16.84
C ALA A 194 1.59 13.54 -17.06
N GLY A 195 0.88 14.19 -16.14
CA GLY A 195 -0.56 14.38 -16.21
C GLY A 195 -1.29 13.95 -14.92
N PRO A 196 -2.61 14.08 -14.88
CA PRO A 196 -3.39 13.68 -13.72
C PRO A 196 -3.45 12.16 -13.59
N GLU A 197 -3.26 11.66 -12.37
CA GLU A 197 -3.52 10.27 -12.01
C GLU A 197 -5.04 10.03 -11.98
N GLU A 198 -5.49 8.88 -12.46
CA GLU A 198 -6.85 8.43 -12.29
C GLU A 198 -6.96 7.48 -11.10
N PHE A 199 -7.94 7.73 -10.24
CA PHE A 199 -8.18 6.95 -9.03
C PHE A 199 -9.43 6.08 -9.18
N PRO A 200 -9.32 4.81 -9.64
CA PRO A 200 -10.43 3.88 -9.62
C PRO A 200 -10.93 3.69 -8.20
N ARG A 201 -12.26 3.64 -8.05
CA ARG A 201 -12.89 3.52 -6.74
C ARG A 201 -13.70 2.23 -6.63
N PHE A 202 -13.73 1.65 -5.44
CA PHE A 202 -14.73 0.65 -5.12
C PHE A 202 -16.08 1.34 -4.92
N THR A 203 -17.11 0.89 -5.66
CA THR A 203 -18.45 1.49 -5.63
C THR A 203 -19.44 0.64 -4.86
N ARG A 204 -19.29 -0.69 -4.90
CA ARG A 204 -20.14 -1.66 -4.20
C ARG A 204 -19.33 -2.78 -3.64
N PHE A 205 -19.74 -3.27 -2.46
CA PHE A 205 -19.19 -4.48 -1.87
C PHE A 205 -20.30 -5.47 -1.54
N TYR A 206 -19.99 -6.74 -1.73
CA TYR A 206 -20.86 -7.88 -1.42
C TYR A 206 -20.09 -8.79 -0.48
N LEU A 207 -20.59 -8.98 0.75
CA LEU A 207 -19.91 -9.76 1.78
C LEU A 207 -20.71 -11.05 2.07
N GLU A 208 -20.07 -12.20 1.98
CA GLU A 208 -20.69 -13.44 2.44
C GLU A 208 -20.93 -13.35 3.95
N ARG A 209 -22.16 -13.67 4.40
CA ARG A 209 -22.44 -13.70 5.83
C ARG A 209 -21.57 -14.77 6.49
N PRO A 210 -20.69 -14.38 7.43
CA PRO A 210 -19.79 -15.35 8.04
C PRO A 210 -20.55 -16.29 8.96
N GLU A 211 -20.26 -17.59 8.86
CA GLU A 211 -20.74 -18.59 9.79
C GLU A 211 -20.07 -18.46 11.17
N LYS A 212 -20.64 -19.13 12.17
CA LYS A 212 -20.05 -19.20 13.49
C LYS A 212 -18.68 -19.89 13.42
N GLY A 213 -17.63 -19.23 13.92
CA GLY A 213 -16.27 -19.75 13.94
C GLY A 213 -15.59 -19.78 12.57
N ALA A 214 -16.09 -19.06 11.57
CA ALA A 214 -15.48 -18.96 10.25
C ALA A 214 -14.01 -18.50 10.37
N ALA A 215 -13.09 -19.25 9.76
CA ALA A 215 -11.66 -18.95 9.76
C ALA A 215 -11.27 -17.90 8.70
N GLU A 216 -12.14 -17.65 7.73
CA GLU A 216 -11.95 -16.67 6.66
C GLU A 216 -13.25 -15.94 6.37
N LEU A 217 -13.13 -14.76 5.80
CA LEU A 217 -14.26 -14.01 5.27
C LEU A 217 -14.05 -13.73 3.80
N ARG A 218 -15.08 -13.96 2.99
CA ARG A 218 -15.05 -13.65 1.56
C ARG A 218 -15.92 -12.44 1.26
N LEU A 219 -15.39 -11.57 0.42
CA LEU A 219 -16.09 -10.39 -0.07
C LEU A 219 -15.74 -10.12 -1.54
N TYR A 220 -16.64 -9.40 -2.20
CA TYR A 220 -16.48 -9.03 -3.60
C TYR A 220 -16.69 -7.53 -3.73
N ALA A 221 -16.08 -6.93 -4.77
CA ALA A 221 -16.21 -5.50 -5.02
C ALA A 221 -16.35 -5.17 -6.51
N GLU A 222 -17.13 -4.13 -6.80
CA GLU A 222 -17.13 -3.44 -8.08
C GLU A 222 -16.13 -2.29 -8.01
N LEU A 223 -15.21 -2.23 -8.97
CA LEU A 223 -14.26 -1.13 -9.11
C LEU A 223 -14.57 -0.38 -10.40
N GLU A 224 -14.66 0.95 -10.32
CA GLU A 224 -14.99 1.79 -11.47
C GLU A 224 -14.21 3.10 -11.48
N SER A 225 -13.91 3.56 -12.69
CA SER A 225 -13.46 4.91 -13.02
C SER A 225 -13.76 5.22 -14.49
N GLU A 226 -13.34 6.37 -14.98
CA GLU A 226 -13.60 6.80 -16.36
C GLU A 226 -13.10 5.78 -17.39
N ARG A 227 -11.88 5.24 -17.21
CA ARG A 227 -11.24 4.34 -18.16
C ARG A 227 -11.28 2.87 -17.78
N VAL A 228 -11.81 2.50 -16.60
CA VAL A 228 -11.79 1.11 -16.15
C VAL A 228 -13.07 0.68 -15.45
N ALA A 229 -13.43 -0.60 -15.59
CA ALA A 229 -14.35 -1.32 -14.74
C ALA A 229 -13.68 -2.61 -14.27
N GLY A 230 -13.96 -3.06 -13.03
CA GLY A 230 -13.32 -4.25 -12.48
C GLY A 230 -14.20 -5.00 -11.49
N ALA A 231 -14.07 -6.32 -11.49
CA ALA A 231 -14.65 -7.22 -10.49
C ALA A 231 -13.54 -7.80 -9.64
N TYR A 232 -13.66 -7.67 -8.33
CA TYR A 232 -12.70 -8.16 -7.35
C TYR A 232 -13.36 -9.18 -6.43
N ARG A 233 -12.59 -10.21 -6.08
CA ARG A 233 -12.89 -11.13 -4.99
C ARG A 233 -11.73 -11.10 -4.00
N PHE A 234 -12.05 -10.91 -2.73
CA PHE A 234 -11.11 -10.96 -1.63
C PHE A 234 -11.48 -12.10 -0.68
N THR A 235 -10.48 -12.88 -0.25
CA THR A 235 -10.63 -13.83 0.85
C THR A 235 -9.67 -13.43 1.96
N VAL A 236 -10.21 -12.97 3.07
CA VAL A 236 -9.46 -12.44 4.23
C VAL A 236 -9.28 -13.54 5.26
N LYS A 237 -8.04 -13.87 5.58
CA LYS A 237 -7.63 -14.90 6.54
C LYS A 237 -6.82 -14.25 7.67
N PRO A 238 -7.45 -14.00 8.83
CA PRO A 238 -6.74 -13.42 9.99
C PRO A 238 -5.67 -14.37 10.54
N GLY A 239 -4.58 -13.82 11.07
CA GLY A 239 -3.52 -14.63 11.67
C GLY A 239 -2.37 -13.80 12.23
N LEU A 240 -1.24 -14.45 12.52
CA LEU A 240 0.01 -13.77 12.83
C LEU A 240 0.34 -12.78 11.72
N ASN A 241 0.30 -13.26 10.48
CA ASN A 241 0.18 -12.47 9.28
C ASN A 241 -1.25 -12.59 8.77
N THR A 242 -1.91 -11.48 8.46
CA THR A 242 -3.21 -11.51 7.79
C THR A 242 -3.01 -11.67 6.29
N ILE A 243 -3.60 -12.72 5.72
CA ILE A 243 -3.51 -13.03 4.30
C ILE A 243 -4.80 -12.58 3.61
N VAL A 244 -4.68 -11.82 2.55
CA VAL A 244 -5.79 -11.45 1.66
C VAL A 244 -5.51 -12.02 0.27
N GLU A 245 -6.27 -13.05 -0.11
CA GLU A 245 -6.23 -13.56 -1.47
C GLU A 245 -7.10 -12.68 -2.36
N VAL A 246 -6.57 -12.28 -3.50
CA VAL A 246 -7.24 -11.38 -4.45
C VAL A 246 -7.33 -12.02 -5.82
N ASP A 247 -8.54 -12.03 -6.39
CA ASP A 247 -8.79 -12.28 -7.81
C ASP A 247 -9.39 -11.01 -8.42
N ALA A 248 -8.70 -10.43 -9.39
CA ALA A 248 -9.08 -9.20 -10.07
C ALA A 248 -9.33 -9.46 -11.56
N HIS A 249 -10.51 -9.10 -12.04
CA HIS A 249 -10.86 -9.05 -13.47
C HIS A 249 -11.07 -7.58 -13.84
N ILE A 250 -10.23 -7.06 -14.72
CA ILE A 250 -10.14 -5.65 -15.08
C ILE A 250 -10.48 -5.50 -16.56
N PHE A 251 -11.37 -4.57 -16.89
CA PHE A 251 -11.84 -4.28 -18.23
C PHE A 251 -11.61 -2.80 -18.53
N LEU A 252 -10.90 -2.49 -19.61
CA LEU A 252 -10.56 -1.11 -19.95
C LEU A 252 -11.61 -0.51 -20.91
N ARG A 253 -12.17 0.64 -20.53
CA ARG A 253 -13.02 1.49 -21.37
C ARG A 253 -12.19 2.38 -22.30
N GLY A 254 -11.05 2.84 -21.80
CA GLY A 254 -10.15 3.73 -22.49
C GLY A 254 -8.70 3.25 -22.48
N ASP A 255 -7.86 3.88 -23.27
CA ASP A 255 -6.43 3.60 -23.29
C ASP A 255 -5.78 4.05 -21.98
N VAL A 256 -4.91 3.21 -21.45
CA VAL A 256 -4.13 3.46 -20.22
C VAL A 256 -2.64 3.37 -20.57
N GLU A 257 -1.88 4.40 -20.20
CA GLU A 257 -0.43 4.39 -20.43
C GLU A 257 0.28 3.49 -19.43
N ARG A 258 -0.15 3.53 -18.16
CA ARG A 258 0.43 2.74 -17.07
C ARG A 258 -0.64 2.06 -16.23
N LEU A 259 -0.76 0.75 -16.42
CA LEU A 259 -1.66 -0.10 -15.63
C LEU A 259 -0.88 -0.71 -14.46
N GLY A 260 -1.17 -0.27 -13.23
CA GLY A 260 -0.48 -0.73 -12.02
C GLY A 260 -1.29 -1.76 -11.24
N ILE A 261 -0.74 -2.97 -11.11
CA ILE A 261 -1.37 -4.14 -10.47
C ILE A 261 -0.82 -4.35 -9.08
N ALA A 262 -1.70 -4.74 -8.13
CA ALA A 262 -1.38 -4.97 -6.72
C ALA A 262 -0.60 -3.79 -6.10
N PRO A 263 -1.12 -2.56 -6.18
CA PRO A 263 -0.38 -1.38 -5.72
C PRO A 263 -0.26 -1.34 -4.20
N LEU A 264 0.93 -1.00 -3.74
CA LEU A 264 1.30 -0.69 -2.37
C LEU A 264 1.55 0.80 -2.27
N THR A 265 1.08 1.41 -1.19
CA THR A 265 1.28 2.84 -0.93
C THR A 265 1.77 3.01 0.50
N SER A 266 2.86 3.74 0.69
CA SER A 266 3.54 3.89 1.97
C SER A 266 4.07 5.31 2.15
N MET A 267 4.58 5.57 3.34
CA MET A 267 5.23 6.83 3.69
C MET A 267 6.69 6.59 4.09
N PHE A 268 7.60 7.36 3.51
CA PHE A 268 8.99 7.49 3.93
C PHE A 268 9.35 8.96 3.95
N LEU A 269 9.48 9.55 5.14
CA LEU A 269 9.84 10.95 5.28
C LEU A 269 11.36 11.11 5.39
N TYR A 270 12.01 10.37 6.29
CA TYR A 270 13.46 10.24 6.42
C TYR A 270 13.85 9.00 7.25
N GLY A 271 15.08 8.54 7.07
CA GLY A 271 15.75 7.48 7.81
C GLY A 271 17.26 7.66 7.81
N GLU A 272 18.04 6.67 8.26
CA GLU A 272 19.50 6.76 8.38
C GLU A 272 20.21 6.96 7.04
N ASN A 273 19.55 6.61 5.95
CA ASN A 273 20.06 6.77 4.57
C ASN A 273 19.68 8.11 3.92
N ASP A 274 18.69 8.83 4.46
CA ASP A 274 18.16 10.05 3.85
C ASP A 274 17.45 10.91 4.90
N ARG A 275 18.20 11.82 5.57
CA ARG A 275 17.68 12.66 6.68
C ARG A 275 17.88 14.15 6.46
N LEU A 276 18.42 14.59 5.34
CA LEU A 276 18.78 15.99 5.17
C LEU A 276 17.54 16.91 5.17
N GLY A 277 17.63 17.98 5.94
CA GLY A 277 16.61 19.04 5.96
C GLY A 277 15.50 18.89 7.00
N PHE A 278 15.45 17.81 7.78
CA PHE A 278 14.44 17.62 8.81
C PHE A 278 14.97 17.98 10.22
N ASP A 279 14.30 18.95 10.86
CA ASP A 279 14.53 19.33 12.26
C ASP A 279 13.49 18.63 13.14
N ASP A 280 13.75 17.38 13.47
CA ASP A 280 12.88 16.50 14.26
C ASP A 280 13.74 15.73 15.28
N TYR A 281 13.18 15.49 16.49
CA TYR A 281 13.87 14.73 17.53
C TYR A 281 13.95 13.25 17.24
N ARG A 282 13.01 12.73 16.44
CA ARG A 282 12.95 11.32 16.06
C ARG A 282 14.12 11.00 15.10
N PRO A 283 14.83 9.88 15.27
CA PRO A 283 15.87 9.48 14.33
C PRO A 283 15.33 9.18 12.94
N GLU A 284 14.18 8.50 12.86
CA GLU A 284 13.56 8.04 11.62
C GLU A 284 12.04 8.21 11.65
N VAL A 285 11.44 8.46 10.49
CA VAL A 285 9.99 8.61 10.30
C VAL A 285 9.59 7.95 8.98
N HIS A 286 9.13 6.70 9.06
CA HIS A 286 8.66 5.94 7.89
C HIS A 286 7.81 4.73 8.28
N ASP A 287 6.89 4.35 7.39
CA ASP A 287 6.08 3.14 7.51
C ASP A 287 6.84 1.89 7.09
N ASN A 288 7.69 2.03 6.08
CA ASN A 288 8.55 0.98 5.55
C ASN A 288 9.91 1.56 5.19
N ASP A 289 10.94 0.75 5.29
CA ASP A 289 12.33 1.15 5.02
C ASP A 289 12.86 0.67 3.65
N GLY A 290 12.19 -0.30 3.00
CA GLY A 290 12.67 -0.77 1.71
C GLY A 290 11.66 -1.56 0.88
N LEU A 291 11.95 -1.63 -0.43
CA LEU A 291 11.31 -2.51 -1.39
C LEU A 291 12.16 -3.78 -1.53
N LEU A 292 11.55 -4.94 -1.26
CA LEU A 292 12.14 -6.24 -1.58
C LEU A 292 11.48 -6.82 -2.83
N ILE A 293 12.30 -7.35 -3.75
CA ILE A 293 11.83 -8.11 -4.91
C ILE A 293 12.50 -9.48 -4.88
N LEU A 294 11.70 -10.54 -4.87
CA LEU A 294 12.16 -11.92 -4.97
C LEU A 294 11.99 -12.38 -6.42
N ARG A 295 13.10 -12.67 -7.08
CA ARG A 295 13.16 -13.22 -8.41
C ARG A 295 12.90 -14.73 -8.41
N ARG A 296 12.43 -15.28 -9.51
CA ARG A 296 12.20 -16.73 -9.62
C ARG A 296 13.48 -17.58 -9.53
N ASN A 297 14.63 -17.01 -9.80
CA ASN A 297 15.93 -17.69 -9.64
C ASN A 297 16.46 -17.67 -8.19
N GLY A 298 15.66 -17.13 -7.25
CA GLY A 298 16.02 -17.02 -5.83
C GLY A 298 16.78 -15.75 -5.46
N GLN A 299 17.19 -14.92 -6.43
CA GLN A 299 17.83 -13.63 -6.14
C GLN A 299 16.87 -12.70 -5.42
N ARG A 300 17.33 -12.03 -4.37
CA ARG A 300 16.61 -11.03 -3.59
C ARG A 300 17.23 -9.67 -3.85
N LEU A 301 16.42 -8.72 -4.32
CA LEU A 301 16.84 -7.34 -4.54
C LEU A 301 16.26 -6.49 -3.41
N TRP A 302 17.12 -5.84 -2.64
CA TRP A 302 16.75 -4.90 -1.59
C TRP A 302 17.03 -3.47 -2.01
N ARG A 303 16.00 -2.64 -2.05
CA ARG A 303 16.06 -1.23 -2.43
C ARG A 303 15.56 -0.37 -1.27
N PRO A 304 16.47 0.20 -0.44
CA PRO A 304 16.09 1.18 0.59
C PRO A 304 15.28 2.35 -0.01
N LEU A 305 14.24 2.78 0.69
CA LEU A 305 13.41 3.90 0.28
C LEU A 305 14.12 5.23 0.54
N ARG A 306 13.67 6.28 -0.15
CA ARG A 306 14.16 7.64 -0.01
C ARG A 306 13.02 8.64 -0.18
N ASN A 307 13.29 9.87 0.27
CA ASN A 307 12.45 11.04 0.03
C ASN A 307 13.23 12.04 -0.86
N PRO A 308 13.22 11.86 -2.18
CA PRO A 308 14.05 12.67 -3.08
C PRO A 308 13.49 14.08 -3.28
N ASP A 309 14.33 15.05 -3.68
CA ASP A 309 13.90 16.42 -4.02
C ASP A 309 12.97 16.50 -5.23
N LYS A 310 12.98 15.48 -6.08
CA LYS A 310 12.16 15.35 -7.29
C LYS A 310 11.64 13.94 -7.42
N LEU A 311 10.49 13.79 -8.09
CA LEU A 311 9.95 12.48 -8.41
C LEU A 311 11.05 11.55 -8.97
N ALA A 312 11.29 10.46 -8.29
CA ALA A 312 12.21 9.41 -8.69
C ALA A 312 11.45 8.13 -9.02
N LEU A 313 11.80 7.52 -10.14
CA LEU A 313 11.19 6.29 -10.62
C LEU A 313 12.27 5.22 -10.78
N SER A 314 12.01 4.03 -10.25
CA SER A 314 12.85 2.85 -10.45
C SER A 314 12.04 1.74 -11.10
N PHE A 315 12.63 1.06 -12.09
CA PHE A 315 11.97 0.03 -12.88
C PHE A 315 12.78 -1.28 -12.80
N PHE A 316 12.20 -2.30 -12.21
CA PHE A 316 12.85 -3.60 -12.03
C PHE A 316 12.20 -4.62 -12.99
N GLY A 317 12.84 -4.81 -14.15
CA GLY A 317 12.37 -5.71 -15.19
C GLY A 317 12.34 -7.16 -14.72
N GLU A 318 11.18 -7.82 -14.87
CA GLU A 318 10.97 -9.19 -14.41
C GLU A 318 10.11 -9.99 -15.39
N ARG A 319 10.23 -11.31 -15.27
CA ARG A 319 9.30 -12.23 -15.88
C ARG A 319 8.53 -12.96 -14.80
N SER A 320 7.43 -12.35 -14.34
CA SER A 320 6.62 -12.87 -13.26
C SER A 320 7.44 -13.07 -11.97
N PRO A 321 7.64 -12.03 -11.14
CA PRO A 321 8.40 -12.15 -9.91
C PRO A 321 7.83 -13.27 -9.03
N ALA A 322 8.65 -13.87 -8.17
CA ALA A 322 8.16 -14.78 -7.14
C ALA A 322 7.39 -14.00 -6.07
N GLY A 323 7.77 -12.72 -5.85
CA GLY A 323 7.05 -11.78 -5.02
C GLY A 323 7.75 -10.43 -4.96
N PHE A 324 7.05 -9.43 -4.41
CA PHE A 324 7.62 -8.12 -4.07
C PHE A 324 6.84 -7.51 -2.91
N GLY A 325 7.45 -6.59 -2.19
CA GLY A 325 6.76 -5.94 -1.08
C GLY A 325 7.51 -4.76 -0.49
N LEU A 326 6.78 -3.89 0.20
CA LEU A 326 7.33 -2.84 1.04
C LEU A 326 7.46 -3.38 2.46
N LEU A 327 8.69 -3.41 2.96
CA LEU A 327 9.01 -4.00 4.24
C LEU A 327 9.46 -2.96 5.24
N GLN A 328 9.08 -3.15 6.50
CA GLN A 328 9.62 -2.48 7.66
C GLN A 328 10.52 -3.48 8.38
N ARG A 329 11.82 -3.40 8.16
CA ARG A 329 12.83 -4.27 8.80
C ARG A 329 13.29 -3.72 10.13
N ASP A 330 13.42 -2.39 10.21
CA ASP A 330 13.74 -1.73 11.46
C ASP A 330 12.55 -1.80 12.42
N ARG A 331 12.78 -2.41 13.58
CA ARG A 331 11.76 -2.67 14.61
C ARG A 331 12.19 -2.15 15.99
N GLU A 332 13.30 -1.43 16.06
CA GLU A 332 13.81 -0.93 17.32
C GLU A 332 13.13 0.40 17.67
N PHE A 333 12.51 0.46 18.86
CA PHE A 333 11.83 1.68 19.31
C PHE A 333 12.77 2.90 19.35
N ASP A 334 14.03 2.69 19.72
CA ASP A 334 15.01 3.76 19.86
C ASP A 334 15.36 4.45 18.54
N HIS A 335 15.10 3.78 17.40
CA HIS A 335 15.29 4.37 16.07
C HIS A 335 14.14 5.30 15.67
N PHE A 336 12.95 5.16 16.28
CA PHE A 336 11.79 6.01 15.98
C PHE A 336 11.44 6.97 17.11
N GLN A 337 11.49 6.50 18.36
CA GLN A 337 11.15 7.24 19.58
C GLN A 337 9.74 7.87 19.55
N ASP A 338 8.82 7.29 18.80
CA ASP A 338 7.45 7.78 18.64
C ASP A 338 6.45 6.84 19.31
N THR A 339 5.90 7.28 20.44
CA THR A 339 4.91 6.52 21.22
C THR A 339 3.50 6.62 20.64
N GLU A 340 3.24 7.58 19.76
CA GLU A 340 1.93 7.79 19.14
C GLU A 340 1.82 7.04 17.82
N ALA A 341 2.74 7.28 16.89
CA ALA A 341 2.74 6.64 15.57
C ALA A 341 3.20 5.18 15.60
N GLN A 342 4.08 4.81 16.57
CA GLN A 342 4.58 3.44 16.79
C GLN A 342 5.08 2.78 15.50
N TYR A 343 5.93 3.46 14.73
CA TYR A 343 6.44 3.00 13.43
C TYR A 343 7.05 1.59 13.47
N GLN A 344 7.76 1.23 14.54
CA GLN A 344 8.34 -0.10 14.75
C GLN A 344 7.31 -1.24 14.79
N ARG A 345 6.01 -0.91 14.96
CA ARG A 345 4.89 -1.86 15.00
C ARG A 345 4.07 -1.88 13.71
N ARG A 346 4.38 -1.04 12.74
CA ARG A 346 3.65 -1.01 11.46
C ARG A 346 3.99 -2.22 10.62
N PRO A 347 3.03 -2.84 9.90
CA PRO A 347 3.28 -4.05 9.14
C PRO A 347 4.12 -3.78 7.89
N SER A 348 4.80 -4.81 7.44
CA SER A 348 5.23 -4.98 6.06
C SER A 348 4.05 -5.49 5.22
N LEU A 349 4.12 -5.31 3.90
CA LEU A 349 3.16 -5.92 2.97
C LEU A 349 3.91 -6.61 1.83
N TRP A 350 3.64 -7.89 1.67
CA TRP A 350 4.21 -8.75 0.66
C TRP A 350 3.17 -9.21 -0.35
N ILE A 351 3.51 -9.17 -1.64
CA ILE A 351 2.67 -9.64 -2.75
C ILE A 351 3.26 -10.91 -3.33
N GLU A 352 2.44 -11.96 -3.42
CA GLU A 352 2.76 -13.22 -4.09
C GLU A 352 1.83 -13.44 -5.29
N PRO A 353 2.32 -13.42 -6.52
CA PRO A 353 1.55 -13.87 -7.68
C PRO A 353 1.16 -15.36 -7.56
N VAL A 354 -0.14 -15.66 -7.61
CA VAL A 354 -0.63 -17.05 -7.57
C VAL A 354 -0.40 -17.77 -8.90
N LYS A 355 -0.48 -17.03 -10.02
CA LYS A 355 -0.16 -17.51 -11.37
C LYS A 355 0.86 -16.58 -11.99
N GLY A 356 1.57 -17.05 -13.03
CA GLY A 356 2.53 -16.21 -13.72
C GLY A 356 1.89 -14.96 -14.34
N TRP A 357 2.43 -13.78 -14.03
CA TRP A 357 1.94 -12.49 -14.52
C TRP A 357 2.55 -12.06 -15.86
N GLY A 358 3.40 -12.91 -16.46
CA GLY A 358 4.04 -12.61 -17.73
C GLY A 358 5.28 -11.73 -17.56
N ARG A 359 5.65 -11.01 -18.63
CA ARG A 359 6.73 -10.03 -18.64
C ARG A 359 6.21 -8.68 -18.18
N GLY A 360 7.07 -7.90 -17.57
CA GLY A 360 6.77 -6.57 -17.05
C GLY A 360 7.87 -6.08 -16.13
N HIS A 361 7.51 -5.20 -15.21
CA HIS A 361 8.44 -4.72 -14.20
C HIS A 361 7.72 -4.37 -12.90
N VAL A 362 8.39 -4.51 -11.78
CA VAL A 362 8.00 -3.84 -10.54
C VAL A 362 8.46 -2.40 -10.67
N MET A 363 7.57 -1.47 -10.44
CA MET A 363 7.86 -0.05 -10.42
C MET A 363 7.85 0.46 -8.98
N LEU A 364 8.84 1.30 -8.64
CA LEU A 364 8.88 2.08 -7.41
C LEU A 364 8.84 3.56 -7.80
N ALA A 365 7.88 4.29 -7.24
CA ALA A 365 7.79 5.74 -7.33
C ALA A 365 8.04 6.34 -5.93
N GLU A 366 9.02 7.24 -5.85
CA GLU A 366 9.39 8.01 -4.66
C GLU A 366 9.08 9.48 -4.95
N ILE A 367 8.09 10.04 -4.26
CA ILE A 367 7.54 11.38 -4.47
C ILE A 367 8.07 12.29 -3.36
N PRO A 368 8.54 13.52 -3.65
CA PRO A 368 8.95 14.47 -2.61
C PRO A 368 7.83 14.73 -1.60
N ALA A 369 8.16 14.66 -0.31
CA ALA A 369 7.22 14.96 0.78
C ALA A 369 7.92 15.77 1.88
N ASP A 370 7.20 16.72 2.46
CA ASP A 370 7.64 17.56 3.59
C ASP A 370 6.91 17.22 4.90
N LYS A 371 5.94 16.29 4.86
CA LYS A 371 5.12 15.88 6.00
C LYS A 371 4.81 14.39 5.98
N GLU A 372 4.83 13.78 7.16
CA GLU A 372 4.51 12.36 7.37
C GLU A 372 3.06 11.96 7.07
N ILE A 373 2.17 12.93 6.87
CA ILE A 373 0.77 12.66 6.52
C ILE A 373 0.58 12.27 5.04
N TYR A 374 1.61 12.43 4.21
CA TYR A 374 1.53 12.13 2.78
C TYR A 374 2.13 10.75 2.49
N ASP A 375 1.33 9.88 1.90
CA ASP A 375 1.83 8.66 1.30
C ASP A 375 2.66 9.03 0.05
N ASN A 376 3.99 9.02 0.18
CA ASN A 376 4.90 9.46 -0.86
C ASN A 376 5.64 8.32 -1.58
N ILE A 377 5.33 7.09 -1.23
CA ILE A 377 5.90 5.88 -1.83
C ILE A 377 4.79 5.07 -2.50
N ALA A 378 5.01 4.67 -3.76
CA ALA A 378 4.15 3.71 -4.43
C ALA A 378 4.98 2.62 -5.10
N ALA A 379 4.56 1.35 -4.91
CA ALA A 379 5.18 0.20 -5.58
C ALA A 379 4.10 -0.70 -6.17
N PHE A 380 4.25 -1.12 -7.44
CA PHE A 380 3.27 -1.93 -8.13
C PHE A 380 3.87 -2.68 -9.32
N TRP A 381 3.18 -3.69 -9.78
CA TRP A 381 3.52 -4.40 -11.00
C TRP A 381 2.93 -3.71 -12.24
N VAL A 382 3.75 -3.50 -13.27
CA VAL A 382 3.32 -3.02 -14.59
C VAL A 382 3.53 -4.14 -15.60
N PRO A 383 2.45 -4.73 -16.16
CA PRO A 383 2.58 -5.75 -17.18
C PRO A 383 3.14 -5.17 -18.48
N GLU A 384 3.94 -5.96 -19.22
CA GLU A 384 4.39 -5.60 -20.57
C GLU A 384 3.20 -5.67 -21.55
N GLY A 385 3.15 -4.75 -22.49
CA GLY A 385 2.13 -4.67 -23.54
C GLY A 385 1.20 -3.48 -23.35
N ASP A 386 0.36 -3.28 -24.37
CA ASP A 386 -0.55 -2.14 -24.41
C ASP A 386 -1.81 -2.41 -23.59
N ALA A 387 -2.13 -1.49 -22.71
CA ALA A 387 -3.40 -1.46 -21.98
C ALA A 387 -4.42 -0.61 -22.77
N LYS A 388 -5.03 -1.20 -23.81
CA LYS A 388 -5.92 -0.52 -24.74
C LYS A 388 -7.39 -0.70 -24.39
N ALA A 389 -8.22 0.25 -24.81
CA ALA A 389 -9.67 0.16 -24.72
C ALA A 389 -10.17 -1.20 -25.26
N GLY A 390 -11.10 -1.81 -24.53
CA GLY A 390 -11.65 -3.14 -24.84
C GLY A 390 -10.79 -4.32 -24.40
N SER A 391 -9.59 -4.10 -23.85
CA SER A 391 -8.76 -5.18 -23.31
C SER A 391 -9.26 -5.67 -21.93
N GLU A 392 -8.99 -6.95 -21.68
CA GLU A 392 -9.33 -7.64 -20.43
C GLU A 392 -8.05 -8.17 -19.77
N HIS A 393 -7.87 -7.89 -18.48
CA HIS A 393 -6.73 -8.31 -17.70
C HIS A 393 -7.19 -9.09 -16.46
N ARG A 394 -6.49 -10.17 -16.11
CA ARG A 394 -6.81 -11.03 -14.95
C ARG A 394 -5.57 -11.29 -14.15
N PHE A 395 -5.66 -11.00 -12.85
CA PHE A 395 -4.58 -11.19 -11.89
C PHE A 395 -5.09 -11.87 -10.64
N SER A 396 -4.37 -12.89 -10.20
CA SER A 396 -4.60 -13.55 -8.91
C SER A 396 -3.32 -13.47 -8.09
N TYR A 397 -3.43 -13.04 -6.83
CA TYR A 397 -2.30 -12.84 -5.94
C TYR A 397 -2.72 -12.94 -4.48
N ARG A 398 -1.73 -13.14 -3.61
CA ARG A 398 -1.87 -13.01 -2.16
C ARG A 398 -1.20 -11.73 -1.71
N MET A 399 -1.81 -11.07 -0.76
CA MET A 399 -1.31 -9.95 -0.01
C MET A 399 -1.14 -10.42 1.43
N ILE A 400 0.07 -10.29 1.98
CA ILE A 400 0.40 -10.79 3.31
C ILE A 400 0.85 -9.61 4.16
N TRP A 401 0.01 -9.20 5.12
CA TRP A 401 0.32 -8.15 6.09
C TRP A 401 0.87 -8.75 7.37
N GLY A 402 1.99 -8.28 7.84
CA GLY A 402 2.60 -8.70 9.09
C GLY A 402 4.02 -8.17 9.24
N ARG A 403 4.73 -8.64 10.26
CA ARG A 403 6.10 -8.16 10.53
C ARG A 403 7.12 -8.76 9.58
N GLU A 404 6.98 -10.02 9.27
CA GLU A 404 7.88 -10.80 8.39
C GLU A 404 7.00 -11.61 7.41
N PRO A 405 6.37 -10.96 6.43
CA PRO A 405 5.42 -11.62 5.54
C PRO A 405 6.10 -12.33 4.35
N GLU A 406 7.34 -11.98 4.05
CA GLU A 406 8.10 -12.54 2.93
C GLU A 406 8.65 -13.93 3.24
N PRO A 407 8.93 -14.76 2.23
CA PRO A 407 9.54 -16.06 2.43
C PRO A 407 10.94 -15.95 3.08
N GLY A 408 11.22 -16.84 4.02
CA GLY A 408 12.55 -16.95 4.64
C GLY A 408 13.66 -17.19 3.62
N THR A 409 14.91 -16.93 4.03
CA THR A 409 16.08 -17.07 3.16
C THR A 409 17.31 -17.52 3.94
N GLU A 410 18.20 -18.26 3.27
CA GLU A 410 19.55 -18.55 3.79
C GLU A 410 20.55 -17.44 3.44
N LEU A 411 20.20 -16.53 2.52
CA LEU A 411 21.05 -15.39 2.20
C LEU A 411 21.09 -14.40 3.38
N ALA A 412 22.25 -13.80 3.60
CA ALA A 412 22.35 -12.71 4.54
C ALA A 412 21.61 -11.48 3.98
N GLN A 413 20.92 -10.78 4.87
CA GLN A 413 20.06 -9.65 4.54
C GLN A 413 20.79 -8.33 4.79
N VAL A 414 20.41 -7.29 4.05
CA VAL A 414 20.76 -5.91 4.36
C VAL A 414 19.96 -5.48 5.58
N ILE A 415 20.62 -5.07 6.65
CA ILE A 415 19.97 -4.63 7.90
C ILE A 415 20.04 -3.13 8.10
N SER A 416 20.97 -2.43 7.42
CA SER A 416 21.11 -0.98 7.54
C SER A 416 21.75 -0.40 6.28
N THR A 417 21.36 0.83 5.95
CA THR A 417 21.99 1.64 4.92
C THR A 417 22.09 3.07 5.43
N SER A 418 23.32 3.51 5.77
CA SER A 418 23.54 4.88 6.21
C SER A 418 24.31 5.67 5.16
N THR A 419 24.04 6.97 5.07
CA THR A 419 24.77 7.86 4.16
C THR A 419 25.32 9.09 4.88
N GLY A 420 26.36 9.69 4.34
CA GLY A 420 26.97 10.89 4.92
C GLY A 420 28.01 11.52 4.03
N HIS A 421 28.69 12.56 4.53
CA HIS A 421 29.82 13.14 3.81
C HIS A 421 30.92 12.13 3.56
N GLY A 422 31.44 12.09 2.34
CA GLY A 422 32.58 11.24 1.97
C GLY A 422 33.90 11.76 2.51
N GLY A 423 34.95 10.94 2.41
CA GLY A 423 36.29 11.26 2.89
C GLY A 423 36.52 10.90 4.36
N THR A 424 37.49 11.56 5.00
CA THR A 424 37.87 11.38 6.40
C THR A 424 37.41 12.54 7.26
N ALA A 425 37.46 12.39 8.59
CA ALA A 425 37.10 13.46 9.53
C ALA A 425 37.99 14.73 9.39
N ALA A 426 39.14 14.62 8.75
CA ALA A 426 40.06 15.74 8.49
C ALA A 426 39.90 16.35 7.08
N SER A 427 39.06 15.77 6.23
CA SER A 427 38.80 16.27 4.88
C SER A 427 37.79 17.42 4.90
N ASP A 428 37.99 18.42 4.06
CA ASP A 428 36.94 19.40 3.77
C ASP A 428 35.74 18.68 3.12
N ALA A 429 34.52 19.14 3.41
CA ALA A 429 33.33 18.57 2.83
C ALA A 429 33.29 18.83 1.32
N ASP A 430 33.33 17.77 0.52
CA ASP A 430 33.09 17.82 -0.92
C ASP A 430 31.64 17.42 -1.20
N PRO A 431 30.78 18.33 -1.69
CA PRO A 431 29.39 18.00 -1.96
C PRO A 431 29.19 16.95 -3.06
N ASN A 432 30.23 16.69 -3.86
CA ASN A 432 30.20 15.64 -4.88
C ASN A 432 30.69 14.28 -4.38
N LEU A 433 31.17 14.18 -3.14
CA LEU A 433 31.66 12.95 -2.55
C LEU A 433 30.73 12.50 -1.43
N ARG A 434 30.10 11.35 -1.60
CA ARG A 434 29.18 10.75 -0.62
C ARG A 434 29.72 9.44 -0.09
N LYS A 435 29.53 9.22 1.19
CA LYS A 435 29.81 7.95 1.87
C LYS A 435 28.52 7.14 1.96
N PHE A 436 28.63 5.86 1.65
CA PHE A 436 27.57 4.85 1.84
C PHE A 436 28.12 3.76 2.74
N VAL A 437 27.33 3.40 3.74
CA VAL A 437 27.64 2.34 4.70
C VAL A 437 26.50 1.34 4.64
N VAL A 438 26.79 0.12 4.17
CA VAL A 438 25.79 -0.95 4.02
C VAL A 438 26.17 -2.10 4.93
N GLU A 439 25.25 -2.51 5.80
CA GLU A 439 25.46 -3.64 6.71
C GLU A 439 24.64 -4.85 6.28
N PHE A 440 25.31 -5.99 6.33
CA PHE A 440 24.73 -7.29 6.01
C PHE A 440 24.79 -8.20 7.23
N GLN A 441 23.69 -8.90 7.52
CA GLN A 441 23.63 -9.86 8.62
C GLN A 441 22.87 -11.12 8.19
N GLY A 442 23.30 -12.26 8.70
CA GLY A 442 22.67 -13.55 8.47
C GLY A 442 23.60 -14.69 8.82
N LYS A 443 23.02 -15.90 8.92
CA LYS A 443 23.76 -17.10 9.31
C LYS A 443 24.98 -17.34 8.40
N ALA A 444 24.81 -17.20 7.08
CA ALA A 444 25.88 -17.39 6.10
C ALA A 444 27.11 -16.50 6.35
N LEU A 445 26.92 -15.31 6.93
CA LEU A 445 28.02 -14.38 7.25
C LEU A 445 28.57 -14.56 8.67
N SER A 446 27.71 -14.82 9.64
CA SER A 446 28.12 -14.92 11.06
C SER A 446 29.07 -16.08 11.33
N GLU A 447 28.97 -17.16 10.54
CA GLU A 447 29.83 -18.35 10.62
C GLU A 447 31.22 -18.14 9.99
N LEU A 448 31.42 -17.04 9.25
CA LEU A 448 32.68 -16.73 8.60
C LEU A 448 33.69 -16.09 9.55
N GLY A 449 34.94 -16.51 9.47
CA GLY A 449 36.07 -15.84 10.15
C GLY A 449 36.38 -14.48 9.52
N ALA A 450 37.11 -13.62 10.25
CA ALA A 450 37.53 -12.31 9.74
C ALA A 450 38.39 -12.39 8.46
N ASP A 451 39.12 -13.48 8.29
CA ASP A 451 39.99 -13.72 7.12
C ASP A 451 39.28 -14.46 5.98
N ALA A 452 37.95 -14.62 6.05
CA ALA A 452 37.21 -15.27 4.97
C ALA A 452 37.41 -14.53 3.63
N PRO A 453 37.55 -15.27 2.49
CA PRO A 453 37.78 -14.65 1.18
C PRO A 453 36.51 -14.01 0.59
N LEU A 454 35.80 -13.25 1.43
CA LEU A 454 34.58 -12.55 1.08
C LEU A 454 34.91 -11.32 0.23
N LYS A 455 34.18 -11.12 -0.86
CA LYS A 455 34.39 -10.01 -1.79
C LYS A 455 33.13 -9.25 -2.09
N PRO A 456 33.13 -7.89 -2.03
CA PRO A 456 32.03 -7.09 -2.55
C PRO A 456 31.98 -7.13 -4.08
N ARG A 457 30.90 -7.68 -4.65
CA ARG A 457 30.53 -7.53 -6.06
C ARG A 457 29.78 -6.20 -6.18
N LEU A 458 30.45 -5.19 -6.73
CA LEU A 458 29.95 -3.82 -6.79
C LEU A 458 29.90 -3.33 -8.24
N THR A 459 28.77 -2.79 -8.63
CA THR A 459 28.59 -2.01 -9.88
C THR A 459 28.13 -0.61 -9.51
N ILE A 460 28.76 0.40 -10.11
CA ILE A 460 28.40 1.80 -9.98
C ILE A 460 28.22 2.38 -11.38
N GLN A 461 27.10 3.07 -11.62
CA GLN A 461 26.86 3.82 -12.85
C GLN A 461 26.82 5.31 -12.52
N ASN A 462 27.38 6.16 -13.36
CA ASN A 462 27.47 7.63 -13.21
C ASN A 462 28.22 8.09 -11.95
N GLY A 463 29.07 7.25 -11.38
CA GLY A 463 29.85 7.56 -10.20
C GLY A 463 31.23 6.89 -10.21
N ALA A 464 32.22 7.59 -9.65
CA ALA A 464 33.59 7.10 -9.47
C ALA A 464 33.83 6.65 -8.04
N LEU A 465 34.17 5.37 -7.86
CA LEU A 465 34.57 4.81 -6.57
C LEU A 465 35.91 5.44 -6.13
N LYS A 466 35.94 6.10 -4.98
CA LYS A 466 37.15 6.69 -4.38
C LYS A 466 37.72 5.84 -3.24
N HIS A 467 36.84 5.20 -2.47
CA HIS A 467 37.25 4.29 -1.40
C HIS A 467 36.27 3.13 -1.29
N LYS A 468 36.76 1.95 -0.96
CA LYS A 468 35.99 0.75 -0.63
C LYS A 468 36.65 -0.01 0.49
N GLN A 469 35.87 -0.34 1.52
CA GLN A 469 36.31 -1.16 2.64
C GLN A 469 35.26 -2.20 2.98
N LEU A 470 35.67 -3.40 3.30
CA LEU A 470 34.86 -4.47 3.85
C LEU A 470 35.36 -4.76 5.28
N GLN A 471 34.45 -4.80 6.25
CA GLN A 471 34.78 -5.02 7.65
C GLN A 471 33.80 -6.03 8.26
N ARG A 472 34.34 -6.96 9.06
CA ARG A 472 33.52 -7.77 9.97
C ARG A 472 33.34 -7.00 11.26
N LEU A 473 32.09 -6.91 11.73
CA LEU A 473 31.76 -6.25 12.99
C LEU A 473 31.63 -7.26 14.14
N GLU A 474 31.60 -6.75 15.37
CA GLU A 474 31.21 -7.53 16.53
C GLU A 474 29.79 -8.07 16.33
N GLY A 475 29.53 -9.31 16.72
CA GLY A 475 28.24 -9.97 16.44
C GLY A 475 28.12 -10.69 15.09
N GLY A 476 29.15 -10.58 14.23
CA GLY A 476 29.24 -11.38 13.00
C GLY A 476 28.56 -10.79 11.78
N SER A 477 28.03 -9.56 11.86
CA SER A 477 27.62 -8.79 10.68
C SER A 477 28.83 -8.27 9.89
N TRP A 478 28.60 -7.92 8.63
CA TRP A 478 29.61 -7.37 7.74
C TRP A 478 29.18 -6.03 7.17
N ARG A 479 30.12 -5.09 7.16
CA ARG A 479 29.90 -3.72 6.70
C ARG A 479 30.73 -3.44 5.47
N VAL A 480 30.09 -2.88 4.43
CA VAL A 480 30.75 -2.29 3.28
C VAL A 480 30.69 -0.79 3.37
N VAL A 481 31.84 -0.13 3.31
CA VAL A 481 31.95 1.33 3.26
C VAL A 481 32.42 1.74 1.88
N LEU A 482 31.69 2.66 1.26
CA LEU A 482 32.00 3.19 -0.07
C LEU A 482 32.06 4.71 -0.01
N ASP A 483 33.15 5.32 -0.52
CA ASP A 483 33.14 6.74 -0.88
C ASP A 483 33.04 6.86 -2.41
N VAL A 484 32.01 7.53 -2.89
CA VAL A 484 31.69 7.63 -4.32
C VAL A 484 31.52 9.09 -4.70
N ALA A 485 32.27 9.51 -5.74
CA ALA A 485 32.12 10.83 -6.34
C ALA A 485 31.17 10.74 -7.53
N ARG A 486 30.25 11.70 -7.63
CA ARG A 486 29.32 11.82 -8.75
C ARG A 486 30.04 12.37 -9.98
N GLU A 487 29.90 11.69 -11.12
CA GLU A 487 30.55 12.12 -12.38
C GLU A 487 29.68 13.10 -13.19
N ASN A 488 28.38 12.93 -13.13
CA ASN A 488 27.42 13.80 -13.85
C ASN A 488 26.33 14.29 -12.90
N ALA A 489 26.27 15.58 -12.65
CA ALA A 489 25.33 16.21 -11.76
C ALA A 489 23.86 16.12 -12.24
N SER A 490 23.61 15.85 -13.52
CA SER A 490 22.26 15.75 -14.09
C SER A 490 21.67 14.34 -14.05
N GLN A 491 22.46 13.34 -13.65
CA GLN A 491 22.04 11.94 -13.60
C GLN A 491 22.26 11.36 -12.20
N PRO A 492 21.39 10.46 -11.75
CA PRO A 492 21.61 9.76 -10.49
C PRO A 492 22.79 8.79 -10.60
N VAL A 493 23.44 8.52 -9.49
CA VAL A 493 24.38 7.42 -9.34
C VAL A 493 23.59 6.19 -8.95
N GLU A 494 23.78 5.10 -9.70
CA GLU A 494 23.12 3.82 -9.42
C GLU A 494 24.12 2.82 -8.86
N PHE A 495 23.71 2.08 -7.84
CA PHE A 495 24.52 1.09 -7.17
C PHE A 495 23.88 -0.30 -7.20
N ILE A 496 24.72 -1.33 -7.39
CA ILE A 496 24.36 -2.72 -7.18
C ILE A 496 25.50 -3.36 -6.38
N LEU A 497 25.19 -3.90 -5.19
CA LEU A 497 26.15 -4.49 -4.28
C LEU A 497 25.63 -5.81 -3.72
N ALA A 498 26.48 -6.85 -3.75
CA ALA A 498 26.27 -8.08 -2.99
C ALA A 498 27.62 -8.57 -2.47
N LEU A 499 27.62 -9.41 -1.44
CA LEU A 499 28.83 -10.08 -0.97
C LEU A 499 28.90 -11.50 -1.56
N GLN A 500 30.07 -11.84 -2.09
CA GLN A 500 30.34 -13.12 -2.73
C GLN A 500 31.39 -13.91 -1.94
N LEU A 501 31.11 -15.20 -1.80
CA LEU A 501 32.06 -16.19 -1.36
C LEU A 501 32.22 -17.20 -2.50
N GLU A 502 33.46 -17.42 -2.96
CA GLU A 502 33.77 -18.35 -4.06
C GLU A 502 32.89 -18.13 -5.31
N ASP A 503 32.72 -16.87 -5.72
CA ASP A 503 31.91 -16.41 -6.86
C ASP A 503 30.40 -16.61 -6.75
N ALA A 504 29.88 -17.08 -5.61
CA ALA A 504 28.43 -17.14 -5.32
C ALA A 504 28.00 -15.97 -4.44
N ASP A 505 26.89 -15.32 -4.80
CA ASP A 505 26.27 -14.34 -3.93
C ASP A 505 25.71 -15.05 -2.68
N ILE A 506 26.17 -14.65 -1.49
CA ILE A 506 25.70 -15.17 -0.20
C ILE A 506 24.85 -14.16 0.56
N THR A 507 24.60 -13.01 -0.04
CA THR A 507 23.74 -11.96 0.49
C THR A 507 22.65 -11.59 -0.50
N GLU A 508 21.65 -10.86 -0.01
CA GLU A 508 20.78 -10.07 -0.88
C GLU A 508 21.61 -9.11 -1.73
N THR A 509 21.03 -8.70 -2.86
CA THR A 509 21.61 -7.64 -3.69
C THR A 509 21.04 -6.30 -3.24
N TRP A 510 21.85 -5.49 -2.60
CA TRP A 510 21.52 -4.10 -2.29
C TRP A 510 21.57 -3.25 -3.55
N MET A 511 20.52 -2.46 -3.77
CA MET A 511 20.41 -1.52 -4.87
C MET A 511 20.11 -0.14 -4.30
N TYR A 512 20.78 0.90 -4.81
CA TYR A 512 20.56 2.25 -4.34
C TYR A 512 20.66 3.25 -5.49
N GLN A 513 19.90 4.33 -5.40
CA GLN A 513 19.98 5.44 -6.33
C GLN A 513 20.30 6.71 -5.54
N TRP A 514 21.34 7.43 -5.92
CA TRP A 514 21.70 8.71 -5.31
C TRP A 514 21.54 9.84 -6.31
N SER A 515 20.59 10.76 -6.07
CA SER A 515 20.29 11.91 -6.96
C SER A 515 21.11 13.16 -6.68
N GLY A 516 21.90 13.18 -5.61
CA GLY A 516 22.95 14.17 -5.40
C GLY A 516 22.68 15.28 -4.40
N ASN A 517 21.49 15.45 -3.90
CA ASN A 517 21.16 16.51 -2.94
C ASN A 517 20.63 15.95 -1.59
N THR A 518 20.90 14.71 -1.32
CA THR A 518 20.52 14.05 -0.07
C THR A 518 21.74 13.70 0.74
#